data_5790660f36f409eaf600b4259b89aaff
#
_entry.id   5790660f36f409eaf600b4259b89aaff
#
_cell.length_a   1.000
_cell.length_b   1.000
_cell.length_c   1.000
_cell.angle_alpha   90.00
_cell.angle_beta   90.00
_cell.angle_gamma   90.00
#
_symmetry.space_group_name_H-M   'P 1'
#
loop_
_entity.id
_entity.type
_entity.pdbx_description
1 polymer ?
#
loop_
_entity_poly.entity_id
_entity_poly.type
_entity_poly.pdbx_seq_one_letter_code
_entity_poly.pdbx_strand_id
1 'polypeptide(L)'
;MAFVFSLPSCSVGGSRDKRYERTVSFYNENRETILNAVETGDSSELQIIKDVDVHDDGGANGTLKDTVTIDIGGYGIVPSGGCYGIYYSPHGYFFGVSFEELKQTEDGWYWHQIVKNSDNYYFFRVIEDNFYFYEETW
;
A
#
# COMPACT_ATOMS: atom_id res chain seq x y z
N MET A 1 -6.21 1.12 38.31
CA MET A 1 -5.70 1.40 36.95
C MET A 1 -5.52 0.05 36.27
N ALA A 2 -6.43 -0.32 35.41
CA ALA A 2 -6.33 -1.59 34.70
C ALA A 2 -5.39 -1.40 33.49
N PHE A 3 -4.20 -1.97 33.57
CA PHE A 3 -3.37 -2.14 32.40
C PHE A 3 -4.01 -3.24 31.57
N VAL A 4 -4.72 -2.85 30.53
CA VAL A 4 -5.05 -3.78 29.46
C VAL A 4 -3.75 -4.05 28.75
N PHE A 5 -3.05 -5.09 29.14
CA PHE A 5 -2.11 -5.72 28.25
C PHE A 5 -2.92 -6.31 27.11
N SER A 6 -3.11 -5.53 26.04
CA SER A 6 -3.40 -6.16 24.78
C SER A 6 -2.18 -7.03 24.51
N LEU A 7 -2.32 -8.32 24.72
CA LEU A 7 -1.41 -9.29 24.13
C LEU A 7 -1.23 -8.87 22.69
N PRO A 8 0.00 -8.79 22.18
CA PRO A 8 0.17 -8.59 20.76
C PRO A 8 -0.63 -9.70 20.10
N SER A 9 -1.79 -9.35 19.63
CA SER A 9 -2.51 -10.25 18.73
C SER A 9 -1.50 -10.59 17.66
N CYS A 10 -1.44 -11.84 17.25
CA CYS A 10 -0.51 -12.30 16.22
C CYS A 10 -0.70 -11.60 14.87
N SER A 11 -1.47 -10.55 14.78
CA SER A 11 -1.54 -9.64 13.66
C SER A 11 -0.31 -8.72 13.70
N VAL A 12 0.75 -9.19 13.10
CA VAL A 12 1.88 -8.32 12.73
C VAL A 12 1.28 -7.24 11.81
N GLY A 13 1.18 -6.03 12.31
CA GLY A 13 0.59 -4.94 11.52
C GLY A 13 -0.55 -4.18 12.19
N GLY A 14 -1.20 -4.75 13.21
CA GLY A 14 -2.28 -4.08 13.95
C GLY A 14 -3.55 -3.84 13.10
N SER A 15 -4.34 -2.83 13.48
CA SER A 15 -5.51 -2.39 12.72
C SER A 15 -5.12 -1.63 11.45
N ARG A 16 -6.09 -1.43 10.54
CA ARG A 16 -5.89 -0.61 9.34
C ARG A 16 -5.39 0.79 9.67
N ASP A 17 -5.96 1.44 10.68
CA ASP A 17 -5.53 2.77 11.10
C ASP A 17 -4.07 2.79 11.56
N LYS A 18 -3.63 1.79 12.29
CA LYS A 18 -2.23 1.66 12.71
C LYS A 18 -1.30 1.39 11.54
N ARG A 19 -1.73 0.58 10.57
CA ARG A 19 -0.97 0.36 9.33
C ARG A 19 -0.87 1.64 8.51
N TYR A 20 -1.95 2.39 8.41
CA TYR A 20 -1.96 3.70 7.77
C TYR A 20 -0.99 4.68 8.46
N GLU A 21 -1.07 4.83 9.77
CA GLU A 21 -0.17 5.70 10.54
C GLU A 21 1.29 5.31 10.37
N ARG A 22 1.59 4.02 10.39
CA ARG A 22 2.95 3.50 10.16
C ARG A 22 3.43 3.82 8.75
N THR A 23 2.58 3.69 7.77
CA THR A 23 2.90 4.01 6.38
C THR A 23 3.14 5.50 6.18
N VAL A 24 2.32 6.35 6.79
CA VAL A 24 2.53 7.81 6.76
C VAL A 24 3.85 8.19 7.43
N SER A 25 4.17 7.59 8.58
CA SER A 25 5.46 7.82 9.25
C SER A 25 6.63 7.39 8.38
N PHE A 26 6.55 6.21 7.77
CA PHE A 26 7.58 5.74 6.83
C PHE A 26 7.73 6.68 5.63
N TYR A 27 6.62 7.13 5.06
CA TYR A 27 6.61 8.09 3.97
C TYR A 27 7.31 9.39 4.35
N ASN A 28 6.97 9.97 5.49
CA ASN A 28 7.56 11.21 5.97
C ASN A 28 9.07 11.09 6.25
N GLU A 29 9.49 9.97 6.85
CA GLU A 29 10.89 9.70 7.13
C GLU A 29 11.74 9.50 5.86
N ASN A 30 11.14 8.95 4.81
CA ASN A 30 11.85 8.58 3.57
C ASN A 30 11.38 9.39 2.35
N ARG A 31 10.71 10.51 2.57
CA ARG A 31 10.02 11.26 1.51
C ARG A 31 10.94 11.63 0.35
N GLU A 32 12.11 12.17 0.63
CA GLU A 32 13.06 12.57 -0.42
C GLU A 32 13.54 11.37 -1.23
N THR A 33 13.83 10.27 -0.56
CA THR A 33 14.23 9.00 -1.20
C THR A 33 13.11 8.44 -2.06
N ILE A 34 11.87 8.49 -1.57
CA ILE A 34 10.69 8.04 -2.33
C ILE A 34 10.46 8.91 -3.57
N LEU A 35 10.49 10.23 -3.41
CA LEU A 35 10.32 11.15 -4.52
C LEU A 35 11.40 10.95 -5.59
N ASN A 36 12.66 10.80 -5.18
CA ASN A 36 13.75 10.51 -6.09
C ASN A 36 13.55 9.19 -6.84
N ALA A 37 13.10 8.15 -6.14
CA ALA A 37 12.84 6.85 -6.75
C ALA A 37 11.75 6.90 -7.82
N VAL A 38 10.65 7.60 -7.57
CA VAL A 38 9.56 7.72 -8.55
C VAL A 38 9.89 8.65 -9.71
N GLU A 39 10.73 9.66 -9.50
CA GLU A 39 11.18 10.57 -10.56
C GLU A 39 12.22 9.93 -11.49
N THR A 40 13.18 9.22 -10.92
CA THR A 40 14.33 8.67 -11.67
C THR A 40 14.13 7.21 -12.11
N GLY A 41 13.19 6.51 -11.48
CA GLY A 41 13.04 5.05 -11.64
C GLY A 41 14.09 4.23 -10.90
N ASP A 42 14.97 4.86 -10.13
CA ASP A 42 15.99 4.18 -9.33
C ASP A 42 15.53 4.03 -7.88
N SER A 43 15.11 2.83 -7.52
CA SER A 43 14.63 2.46 -6.19
C SER A 43 15.69 1.79 -5.31
N SER A 44 16.95 1.81 -5.71
CA SER A 44 18.02 1.08 -5.00
C SER A 44 18.16 1.48 -3.53
N GLU A 45 18.02 2.76 -3.20
CA GLU A 45 18.09 3.25 -1.82
C GLU A 45 16.91 2.78 -0.96
N LEU A 46 15.74 2.61 -1.55
CA LEU A 46 14.57 2.05 -0.84
C LEU A 46 14.70 0.55 -0.62
N GLN A 47 15.21 -0.18 -1.60
CA GLN A 47 15.30 -1.64 -1.54
C GLN A 47 16.33 -2.16 -0.53
N ILE A 48 17.28 -1.32 -0.09
CA ILE A 48 18.22 -1.68 0.98
C ILE A 48 17.60 -1.59 2.39
N ILE A 49 16.45 -0.92 2.52
CA ILE A 49 15.73 -0.85 3.79
C ILE A 49 15.12 -2.22 4.08
N LYS A 50 15.35 -2.71 5.30
CA LYS A 50 14.83 -4.03 5.71
C LYS A 50 13.30 -4.10 5.54
N ASP A 51 12.84 -5.20 4.98
CA ASP A 51 11.43 -5.53 4.75
C ASP A 51 10.70 -4.59 3.76
N VAL A 52 11.44 -3.78 3.02
CA VAL A 52 10.91 -2.94 1.94
C VAL A 52 11.13 -3.61 0.60
N ASP A 53 10.05 -3.71 -0.17
CA ASP A 53 10.08 -4.23 -1.53
C ASP A 53 9.43 -3.21 -2.48
N VAL A 54 10.08 -2.92 -3.59
CA VAL A 54 9.61 -1.92 -4.56
C VAL A 54 9.31 -2.60 -5.88
N HIS A 55 8.09 -2.41 -6.34
CA HIS A 55 7.60 -2.89 -7.62
C HIS A 55 7.30 -1.72 -8.55
N ASP A 56 8.02 -1.63 -9.64
CA ASP A 56 7.73 -0.70 -10.72
C ASP A 56 6.81 -1.38 -11.72
N ASP A 57 5.54 -1.01 -11.68
CA ASP A 57 4.51 -1.53 -12.59
C ASP A 57 4.50 -0.80 -13.94
N GLY A 58 5.38 0.18 -14.09
CA GLY A 58 5.31 1.29 -15.04
C GLY A 58 5.58 1.00 -16.49
N GLY A 59 5.69 -0.22 -16.94
CA GLY A 59 6.22 -0.39 -18.29
C GLY A 59 5.29 -0.95 -19.34
N ALA A 60 4.35 -1.78 -18.97
CA ALA A 60 3.74 -2.67 -19.94
C ALA A 60 2.34 -2.28 -20.43
N ASN A 61 1.56 -1.56 -19.60
CA ASN A 61 0.18 -1.21 -19.92
C ASN A 61 -0.08 0.27 -19.63
N GLY A 62 -0.78 0.96 -20.50
CA GLY A 62 -1.05 2.39 -20.39
C GLY A 62 -1.72 2.83 -19.06
N THR A 63 -2.46 1.92 -18.41
CA THR A 63 -3.13 2.16 -17.12
C THR A 63 -2.21 1.97 -15.91
N LEU A 64 -1.11 1.25 -16.08
CA LEU A 64 -0.10 1.02 -15.04
C LEU A 64 1.14 1.90 -15.22
N LYS A 65 1.13 2.73 -16.26
CA LYS A 65 2.25 3.60 -16.57
C LYS A 65 2.59 4.50 -15.38
N ASP A 66 3.86 4.52 -15.04
CA ASP A 66 4.43 5.33 -13.98
C ASP A 66 3.90 5.01 -12.56
N THR A 67 3.20 3.90 -12.37
CA THR A 67 2.80 3.45 -11.04
C THR A 67 3.93 2.70 -10.34
N VAL A 68 4.05 2.93 -9.05
CA VAL A 68 5.06 2.27 -8.21
C VAL A 68 4.41 1.80 -6.92
N THR A 69 4.69 0.55 -6.54
CA THR A 69 4.24 -0.03 -5.29
C THR A 69 5.44 -0.21 -4.35
N ILE A 70 5.33 0.30 -3.14
CA ILE A 70 6.35 0.16 -2.10
C ILE A 70 5.74 -0.61 -0.94
N ASP A 71 6.01 -1.90 -0.85
CA ASP A 71 5.58 -2.76 0.25
C ASP A 71 6.47 -2.52 1.46
N ILE A 72 5.87 -2.24 2.61
CA ILE A 72 6.59 -2.00 3.86
C ILE A 72 6.24 -2.98 4.97
N GLY A 73 5.24 -3.80 4.79
CA GLY A 73 4.87 -4.80 5.79
C GLY A 73 3.74 -5.72 5.36
N GLY A 74 3.54 -6.75 6.17
CA GLY A 74 2.46 -7.72 6.02
C GLY A 74 1.65 -7.84 7.30
N TYR A 75 0.51 -8.51 7.22
CA TYR A 75 -0.35 -8.81 8.37
C TYR A 75 -1.09 -10.12 8.17
N GLY A 76 -1.55 -10.69 9.28
CA GLY A 76 -2.28 -11.96 9.27
C GLY A 76 -1.38 -13.18 9.18
N ILE A 77 -2.01 -14.34 9.03
CA ILE A 77 -1.36 -15.64 8.92
C ILE A 77 -1.83 -16.31 7.63
N VAL A 78 -0.89 -16.82 6.85
CA VAL A 78 -1.21 -17.59 5.65
C VAL A 78 -2.16 -18.76 5.99
N PRO A 79 -3.27 -19.00 5.22
CA PRO A 79 -3.62 -18.39 3.93
C PRO A 79 -4.38 -17.06 4.01
N SER A 80 -4.70 -16.56 5.20
CA SER A 80 -5.46 -15.32 5.40
C SER A 80 -4.53 -14.22 5.89
N GLY A 81 -4.30 -13.24 5.08
CA GLY A 81 -3.42 -12.14 5.44
C GLY A 81 -3.39 -11.08 4.37
N GLY A 82 -2.33 -10.30 4.36
CA GLY A 82 -2.16 -9.27 3.36
C GLY A 82 -0.83 -8.55 3.48
N CYS A 83 -0.65 -7.60 2.60
CA CYS A 83 0.47 -6.67 2.63
C CYS A 83 -0.04 -5.23 2.56
N TYR A 84 0.81 -4.29 2.92
CA TYR A 84 0.48 -2.88 2.89
C TYR A 84 1.73 -2.03 2.63
N GLY A 85 1.49 -0.82 2.19
CA GLY A 85 2.56 0.12 1.91
C GLY A 85 2.08 1.38 1.21
N ILE A 86 2.91 1.87 0.30
CA ILE A 86 2.70 3.08 -0.46
C ILE A 86 2.45 2.72 -1.92
N TYR A 87 1.44 3.33 -2.51
CA TYR A 87 1.14 3.25 -3.92
C TYR A 87 1.26 4.63 -4.54
N TYR A 88 2.13 4.76 -5.53
CA TYR A 88 2.27 5.98 -6.33
C TYR A 88 1.49 5.84 -7.62
N SER A 89 0.53 6.73 -7.85
CA SER A 89 -0.29 6.74 -9.06
C SER A 89 -0.53 8.18 -9.52
N PRO A 90 0.21 8.65 -10.53
CA PRO A 90 0.07 10.02 -11.02
C PRO A 90 -1.11 10.20 -11.99
N HIS A 91 -1.74 9.14 -12.45
CA HIS A 91 -2.73 9.17 -13.52
C HIS A 91 -4.14 8.73 -13.10
N GLY A 92 -4.40 8.53 -11.79
CA GLY A 92 -5.73 8.19 -11.28
C GLY A 92 -6.15 6.74 -11.53
N TYR A 93 -5.20 5.82 -11.51
CA TYR A 93 -5.45 4.38 -11.60
C TYR A 93 -4.89 3.65 -10.39
N PHE A 94 -5.59 2.63 -9.95
CA PHE A 94 -5.18 1.72 -8.89
C PHE A 94 -5.20 0.29 -9.42
N PHE A 95 -4.03 -0.32 -9.56
CA PHE A 95 -3.86 -1.64 -10.18
C PHE A 95 -4.60 -1.81 -11.52
N GLY A 96 -4.57 -0.76 -12.34
CA GLY A 96 -5.20 -0.77 -13.67
C GLY A 96 -6.68 -0.42 -13.69
N VAL A 97 -7.29 -0.15 -12.53
CA VAL A 97 -8.68 0.28 -12.40
C VAL A 97 -8.73 1.79 -12.19
N SER A 98 -9.57 2.50 -12.94
CA SER A 98 -9.77 3.94 -12.74
C SER A 98 -10.35 4.21 -11.35
N PHE A 99 -9.90 5.26 -10.69
CA PHE A 99 -10.45 5.67 -9.37
C PHE A 99 -11.95 5.93 -9.42
N GLU A 100 -12.49 6.35 -10.56
CA GLU A 100 -13.91 6.58 -10.75
C GLU A 100 -14.75 5.29 -10.68
N GLU A 101 -14.14 4.14 -10.94
CA GLU A 101 -14.77 2.83 -10.89
C GLU A 101 -14.70 2.18 -9.51
N LEU A 102 -13.99 2.79 -8.57
CA LEU A 102 -13.80 2.26 -7.22
C LEU A 102 -14.88 2.77 -6.26
N LYS A 103 -15.22 1.94 -5.28
CA LYS A 103 -16.15 2.35 -4.24
C LYS A 103 -15.47 3.30 -3.26
N GLN A 104 -15.88 4.56 -3.25
CA GLN A 104 -15.43 5.54 -2.28
C GLN A 104 -16.20 5.42 -0.96
N THR A 105 -15.45 5.54 0.15
CA THR A 105 -15.98 5.61 1.51
C THR A 105 -15.40 6.83 2.23
N GLU A 106 -15.80 7.10 3.47
CA GLU A 106 -15.23 8.19 4.27
C GLU A 106 -13.72 8.05 4.49
N ASP A 107 -13.24 6.80 4.59
CA ASP A 107 -11.85 6.50 4.92
C ASP A 107 -10.94 6.29 3.70
N GLY A 108 -11.50 6.11 2.53
CA GLY A 108 -10.73 5.84 1.31
C GLY A 108 -11.53 5.14 0.22
N TRP A 109 -10.85 4.32 -0.55
CA TRP A 109 -11.45 3.58 -1.65
C TRP A 109 -11.27 2.09 -1.45
N TYR A 110 -12.26 1.33 -1.89
CA TYR A 110 -12.24 -0.13 -1.89
C TYR A 110 -12.36 -0.69 -3.29
N TRP A 111 -11.64 -1.75 -3.53
CA TRP A 111 -11.80 -2.58 -4.70
C TRP A 111 -11.78 -4.05 -4.31
N HIS A 112 -12.82 -4.76 -4.72
CA HIS A 112 -12.94 -6.20 -4.52
C HIS A 112 -12.68 -6.89 -5.85
N GLN A 113 -11.53 -7.52 -5.98
CA GLN A 113 -11.18 -8.28 -7.17
C GLN A 113 -11.77 -9.67 -7.08
N ILE A 114 -12.84 -9.90 -7.84
CA ILE A 114 -13.42 -11.24 -8.00
C ILE A 114 -12.83 -11.84 -9.26
N VAL A 115 -11.82 -12.66 -9.11
CA VAL A 115 -11.23 -13.47 -10.18
C VAL A 115 -11.44 -14.92 -9.83
N LYS A 116 -11.56 -15.78 -10.83
CA LYS A 116 -11.69 -17.22 -10.63
C LYS A 116 -10.60 -17.73 -9.69
N ASN A 117 -10.99 -18.18 -8.49
CA ASN A 117 -10.14 -18.64 -7.40
C ASN A 117 -9.35 -17.55 -6.65
N SER A 118 -9.70 -16.29 -6.79
CA SER A 118 -9.12 -15.20 -6.01
C SER A 118 -10.21 -14.27 -5.51
N ASP A 119 -10.14 -13.87 -4.28
CA ASP A 119 -11.11 -13.03 -3.59
C ASP A 119 -10.38 -11.93 -2.83
N ASN A 120 -9.57 -11.19 -3.55
CA ASN A 120 -8.71 -10.18 -2.97
C ASN A 120 -9.46 -8.87 -2.77
N TYR A 121 -9.28 -8.27 -1.60
CA TYR A 121 -9.74 -6.94 -1.28
C TYR A 121 -8.57 -5.98 -1.30
N TYR A 122 -8.79 -4.83 -1.90
CA TYR A 122 -7.86 -3.72 -1.90
C TYR A 122 -8.50 -2.53 -1.22
N PHE A 123 -7.71 -1.82 -0.43
CA PHE A 123 -8.09 -0.54 0.15
C PHE A 123 -6.95 0.44 -0.08
N PHE A 124 -7.27 1.69 -0.38
CA PHE A 124 -6.27 2.74 -0.39
C PHE A 124 -6.83 4.06 0.13
N ARG A 125 -5.94 4.90 0.65
CA ARG A 125 -6.23 6.18 1.27
C ARG A 125 -5.12 7.17 0.96
N VAL A 126 -5.48 8.42 0.69
CA VAL A 126 -4.51 9.48 0.36
C VAL A 126 -3.51 9.69 1.50
N ILE A 127 -2.22 9.78 1.14
CA ILE A 127 -1.15 10.30 2.00
C ILE A 127 -0.88 11.76 1.61
N GLU A 128 -0.49 11.98 0.38
CA GLU A 128 -0.42 13.29 -0.28
C GLU A 128 -0.61 13.11 -1.80
N ASP A 129 -0.56 14.19 -2.59
CA ASP A 129 -0.82 14.13 -4.02
C ASP A 129 -0.08 12.99 -4.72
N ASN A 130 -0.83 12.13 -5.39
CA ASN A 130 -0.37 10.93 -6.12
C ASN A 130 0.20 9.80 -5.26
N PHE A 131 0.32 9.98 -3.94
CA PHE A 131 0.76 8.96 -3.01
C PHE A 131 -0.37 8.50 -2.11
N TYR A 132 -0.53 7.19 -2.03
CA TYR A 132 -1.62 6.53 -1.30
C TYR A 132 -1.06 5.45 -0.39
N PHE A 133 -1.61 5.36 0.80
CA PHE A 133 -1.54 4.11 1.55
C PHE A 133 -2.39 3.08 0.81
N TYR A 134 -1.88 1.86 0.68
CA TYR A 134 -2.67 0.75 0.18
C TYR A 134 -2.52 -0.46 1.10
N GLU A 135 -3.52 -1.30 1.10
CA GLU A 135 -3.43 -2.64 1.62
C GLU A 135 -4.17 -3.62 0.71
N GLU A 136 -3.58 -4.78 0.57
CA GLU A 136 -4.14 -5.92 -0.14
C GLU A 136 -4.41 -7.03 0.88
N THR A 137 -5.61 -7.58 0.85
CA THR A 137 -6.01 -8.71 1.69
C THR A 137 -6.41 -9.88 0.80
N TRP A 138 -5.86 -11.06 1.05
CA TRP A 138 -6.15 -12.31 0.36
C TRP A 138 -6.66 -13.39 1.31
#